data_1b47a302811a3ea943cc132129536517
#
_entry.id   1b47a302811a3ea943cc132129536517
#
_cell.length_a   1.000
_cell.length_b   1.000
_cell.length_c   1.000
_cell.angle_alpha   90.00
_cell.angle_beta   90.00
_cell.angle_gamma   90.00
#
_symmetry.space_group_name_H-M   'P 1'
#
loop_
_entity.id
_entity.type
_entity.pdbx_description
1 polymer ?
#
loop_
_entity_poly.entity_id
_entity_poly.type
_entity_poly.pdbx_seq_one_letter_code
_entity_poly.pdbx_strand_id
1 'polypeptide(L)'
;MKNSTFEEPLYLSAKEAAAELTISPATLYAYVSRGLVRSEPGPTPRSRRYRADDVRSLKNRRAPVVENQGLKSADLPVLDSAVSTITEAGPVYRGVYATALAETASFEQAATLLWDARASDPFAKSNMPVISDAMRGVLAATRNAAPMDRAVAVLTLAAEADPRAYNSVVEGRAATGARIVRLVVAAITGTEPSAEPLHIQIARAWAPKHKQAEDLIRRALVLMADHELNASTFTARCAASTGISLYDAVAAGILALKGPRHGGVGPLASKLLEQLLAGDIAQIVRERTALGEKFAGFGHLVYRDGDPRATSLFGALIKMGIDKRMAVEIPERIREATGAFPNCDYALAVLRRALDMPVGAETLMFAMSRTAGWVAHAIEQLESRELIRPRARYIGPAPSRAAKR
;
A
#
# COMPACT_ATOMS: atom_id res chain seq x y z
N MET A 1 34.86 20.68 17.47
CA MET A 1 35.21 19.75 16.39
C MET A 1 34.35 18.50 16.59
N LYS A 2 33.28 18.36 15.85
CA LYS A 2 32.41 17.18 15.90
C LYS A 2 32.82 16.27 14.74
N ASN A 3 33.46 15.14 15.05
CA ASN A 3 33.70 14.07 14.08
C ASN A 3 32.35 13.46 13.69
N SER A 4 31.88 13.76 12.50
CA SER A 4 30.85 12.95 11.86
C SER A 4 31.57 11.72 11.29
N THR A 5 31.48 10.62 11.99
CA THR A 5 31.84 9.30 11.48
C THR A 5 30.82 8.92 10.42
N PHE A 6 31.07 9.29 9.14
CA PHE A 6 30.46 8.62 8.01
C PHE A 6 31.00 7.18 8.03
N GLU A 7 30.16 6.20 8.41
CA GLU A 7 30.53 4.81 8.23
C GLU A 7 30.76 4.53 6.75
N GLU A 8 31.86 3.82 6.44
CA GLU A 8 32.22 3.50 5.06
C GLU A 8 31.15 2.64 4.38
N PRO A 9 30.81 2.91 3.11
CA PRO A 9 29.85 2.09 2.35
C PRO A 9 30.31 0.63 2.30
N LEU A 10 29.35 -0.31 2.32
CA LEU A 10 29.62 -1.73 2.22
C LEU A 10 30.17 -2.08 0.82
N TYR A 11 31.27 -2.84 0.78
CA TYR A 11 31.92 -3.25 -0.45
C TYR A 11 32.03 -4.77 -0.55
N LEU A 12 31.92 -5.29 -1.78
CA LEU A 12 32.11 -6.66 -2.17
C LEU A 12 33.39 -6.82 -2.98
N SER A 13 34.09 -7.94 -2.85
CA SER A 13 35.15 -8.34 -3.78
C SER A 13 34.58 -8.71 -5.16
N ALA A 14 35.43 -8.79 -6.18
CA ALA A 14 35.01 -9.19 -7.52
C ALA A 14 34.33 -10.58 -7.53
N LYS A 15 34.84 -11.51 -6.72
CA LYS A 15 34.30 -12.87 -6.59
C LYS A 15 32.90 -12.86 -5.97
N GLU A 16 32.73 -12.10 -4.88
CA GLU A 16 31.43 -11.96 -4.20
C GLU A 16 30.41 -11.24 -5.08
N ALA A 17 30.78 -10.13 -5.71
CA ALA A 17 29.91 -9.39 -6.61
C ALA A 17 29.47 -10.22 -7.83
N ALA A 18 30.38 -10.97 -8.44
CA ALA A 18 30.08 -11.86 -9.55
C ALA A 18 29.17 -13.02 -9.12
N ALA A 19 29.45 -13.63 -7.95
CA ALA A 19 28.61 -14.69 -7.38
C ALA A 19 27.20 -14.17 -7.05
N GLU A 20 27.08 -12.98 -6.46
CA GLU A 20 25.80 -12.40 -6.09
C GLU A 20 24.92 -12.08 -7.31
N LEU A 21 25.55 -11.67 -8.44
CA LEU A 21 24.87 -11.42 -9.71
C LEU A 21 24.68 -12.68 -10.55
N THR A 22 25.24 -13.81 -10.14
CA THR A 22 25.26 -15.08 -10.93
C THR A 22 25.82 -14.86 -12.34
N ILE A 23 26.98 -14.17 -12.44
CA ILE A 23 27.65 -13.82 -13.70
C ILE A 23 29.13 -14.15 -13.66
N SER A 24 29.77 -14.13 -14.85
CA SER A 24 31.22 -14.22 -14.93
C SER A 24 31.90 -12.92 -14.48
N PRO A 25 33.17 -12.98 -13.99
CA PRO A 25 33.94 -11.78 -13.71
C PRO A 25 34.07 -10.84 -14.91
N ALA A 26 34.18 -11.39 -16.12
CA ALA A 26 34.26 -10.59 -17.36
C ALA A 26 32.97 -9.76 -17.55
N THR A 27 31.82 -10.34 -17.26
CA THR A 27 30.52 -9.65 -17.32
C THR A 27 30.44 -8.56 -16.25
N LEU A 28 30.96 -8.79 -15.04
CA LEU A 28 31.04 -7.79 -13.99
C LEU A 28 31.85 -6.57 -14.43
N TYR A 29 33.01 -6.80 -15.07
CA TYR A 29 33.82 -5.70 -15.60
C TYR A 29 33.11 -4.90 -16.70
N ALA A 30 32.32 -5.57 -17.56
CA ALA A 30 31.50 -4.90 -18.55
C ALA A 30 30.40 -4.02 -17.90
N TYR A 31 29.90 -4.38 -16.72
CA TYR A 31 28.93 -3.55 -15.99
C TYR A 31 29.58 -2.34 -15.34
N VAL A 32 30.79 -2.48 -14.84
CA VAL A 32 31.56 -1.35 -14.33
C VAL A 32 31.87 -0.35 -15.44
N SER A 33 32.31 -0.83 -16.61
CA SER A 33 32.60 0.04 -17.76
C SER A 33 31.39 0.80 -18.30
N ARG A 34 30.18 0.25 -18.08
CA ARG A 34 28.88 0.88 -18.43
C ARG A 34 28.30 1.73 -17.30
N GLY A 35 29.02 1.91 -16.20
CA GLY A 35 28.54 2.71 -15.05
C GLY A 35 27.40 2.06 -14.23
N LEU A 36 27.09 0.78 -14.46
CA LEU A 36 26.01 0.08 -13.76
C LEU A 36 26.39 -0.37 -12.34
N VAL A 37 27.71 -0.51 -12.08
CA VAL A 37 28.27 -0.87 -10.77
C VAL A 37 29.50 -0.01 -10.55
N ARG A 38 29.54 0.75 -9.47
CA ARG A 38 30.71 1.55 -9.08
C ARG A 38 31.78 0.65 -8.45
N SER A 39 33.02 0.86 -8.82
CA SER A 39 34.15 0.13 -8.26
C SER A 39 35.26 1.08 -7.82
N GLU A 40 35.91 0.71 -6.72
CA GLU A 40 37.03 1.45 -6.13
C GLU A 40 38.27 0.57 -5.99
N PRO A 41 39.49 1.14 -5.85
CA PRO A 41 40.67 0.38 -5.52
C PRO A 41 40.46 -0.44 -4.23
N GLY A 42 40.87 -1.69 -4.25
CA GLY A 42 40.84 -2.57 -3.08
C GLY A 42 42.12 -2.48 -2.26
N PRO A 43 42.26 -3.33 -1.22
CA PRO A 43 43.39 -3.30 -0.29
C PRO A 43 44.74 -3.71 -0.91
N THR A 44 44.74 -4.29 -2.11
CA THR A 44 45.97 -4.63 -2.85
C THR A 44 46.01 -3.95 -4.22
N PRO A 45 47.19 -3.67 -4.82
CA PRO A 45 47.31 -2.92 -6.07
C PRO A 45 46.58 -3.53 -7.28
N ARG A 46 46.23 -4.83 -7.22
CA ARG A 46 45.52 -5.56 -8.29
C ARG A 46 44.07 -5.90 -7.92
N SER A 47 43.58 -5.52 -6.72
CA SER A 47 42.21 -5.78 -6.28
C SER A 47 41.31 -4.56 -6.48
N ARG A 48 40.04 -4.83 -6.78
CA ARG A 48 38.98 -3.83 -6.80
C ARG A 48 37.86 -4.26 -5.87
N ARG A 49 37.21 -3.31 -5.24
CA ARG A 49 36.02 -3.49 -4.43
C ARG A 49 34.83 -2.83 -5.11
N TYR A 50 33.66 -3.43 -4.98
CA TYR A 50 32.44 -3.07 -5.69
C TYR A 50 31.38 -2.66 -4.68
N ARG A 51 30.68 -1.57 -4.92
CA ARG A 51 29.63 -1.09 -4.02
C ARG A 51 28.50 -2.11 -3.95
N ALA A 52 28.20 -2.59 -2.74
CA ALA A 52 27.19 -3.61 -2.50
C ALA A 52 25.77 -3.15 -2.88
N ASP A 53 25.47 -1.85 -2.70
CA ASP A 53 24.20 -1.25 -3.10
C ASP A 53 23.98 -1.31 -4.62
N ASP A 54 25.02 -1.01 -5.43
CA ASP A 54 24.91 -1.10 -6.89
C ASP A 54 24.75 -2.56 -7.37
N VAL A 55 25.52 -3.49 -6.80
CA VAL A 55 25.45 -4.91 -7.13
C VAL A 55 24.06 -5.46 -6.83
N ARG A 56 23.50 -5.14 -5.68
CA ARG A 56 22.18 -5.59 -5.25
C ARG A 56 21.04 -4.89 -5.97
N SER A 57 21.18 -3.60 -6.27
CA SER A 57 20.25 -2.91 -7.18
C SER A 57 20.19 -3.57 -8.55
N LEU A 58 21.38 -3.92 -9.11
CA LEU A 58 21.45 -4.59 -10.40
C LEU A 58 20.88 -6.01 -10.36
N LYS A 59 21.09 -6.75 -9.26
CA LYS A 59 20.46 -8.05 -9.00
C LYS A 59 18.95 -7.95 -8.93
N ASN A 60 18.43 -6.96 -8.20
CA ASN A 60 16.99 -6.72 -8.08
C ASN A 60 16.36 -6.29 -9.41
N ARG A 61 17.09 -5.53 -10.25
CA ARG A 61 16.67 -5.22 -11.63
C ARG A 61 16.70 -6.45 -12.55
N ARG A 62 17.51 -7.46 -12.22
CA ARG A 62 17.68 -8.69 -12.98
C ARG A 62 16.99 -9.89 -12.36
N ALA A 63 16.71 -9.85 -11.06
CA ALA A 63 15.83 -10.86 -10.51
C ALA A 63 14.59 -10.84 -11.39
N PRO A 64 14.25 -11.96 -12.05
CA PRO A 64 12.96 -12.05 -12.67
C PRO A 64 12.01 -11.57 -11.56
N VAL A 65 11.19 -10.56 -11.86
CA VAL A 65 9.96 -10.38 -11.13
C VAL A 65 9.54 -11.80 -10.83
N VAL A 66 9.41 -12.17 -9.54
CA VAL A 66 8.85 -13.48 -9.21
C VAL A 66 7.50 -13.44 -9.86
N GLU A 67 7.50 -13.75 -11.15
CA GLU A 67 6.30 -14.10 -11.87
C GLU A 67 5.71 -15.18 -11.00
N ASN A 68 4.57 -14.89 -10.39
CA ASN A 68 3.73 -15.95 -9.87
C ASN A 68 3.77 -17.02 -10.94
N GLN A 69 4.43 -18.15 -10.66
CA GLN A 69 4.47 -19.26 -11.58
C GLN A 69 3.03 -19.73 -11.78
N GLY A 70 2.34 -19.13 -12.73
CA GLY A 70 0.93 -19.39 -13.01
C GLY A 70 0.33 -18.53 -14.11
N LEU A 71 0.60 -17.25 -14.13
CA LEU A 71 0.05 -16.35 -15.15
C LEU A 71 1.17 -15.41 -15.62
N LYS A 72 1.59 -15.55 -16.86
CA LYS A 72 2.44 -14.55 -17.52
C LYS A 72 1.67 -13.23 -17.54
N SER A 73 2.35 -12.10 -17.36
CA SER A 73 1.74 -10.76 -17.38
C SER A 73 0.88 -10.52 -18.64
N ALA A 74 1.22 -11.18 -19.74
CA ALA A 74 0.45 -11.15 -20.99
C ALA A 74 -0.88 -11.92 -20.93
N ASP A 75 -1.11 -12.77 -19.91
CA ASP A 75 -2.32 -13.59 -19.76
C ASP A 75 -3.30 -13.00 -18.72
N LEU A 76 -2.94 -11.89 -18.07
CA LEU A 76 -3.85 -11.21 -17.13
C LEU A 76 -4.86 -10.38 -17.92
N PRO A 77 -6.14 -10.39 -17.51
CA PRO A 77 -7.13 -9.52 -18.15
C PRO A 77 -6.72 -8.06 -17.93
N VAL A 78 -6.56 -7.32 -19.02
CA VAL A 78 -6.43 -5.87 -19.00
C VAL A 78 -7.84 -5.30 -18.98
N LEU A 79 -8.17 -4.55 -17.94
CA LEU A 79 -9.44 -3.82 -17.84
C LEU A 79 -9.15 -2.34 -18.06
N ASP A 80 -9.92 -1.72 -18.91
CA ASP A 80 -9.89 -0.27 -19.08
C ASP A 80 -10.39 0.39 -17.80
N SER A 81 -9.70 1.46 -17.38
CA SER A 81 -10.06 2.24 -16.20
C SER A 81 -9.66 3.70 -16.39
N ALA A 82 -10.59 4.59 -16.07
CA ALA A 82 -10.35 6.02 -16.00
C ALA A 82 -10.14 6.51 -14.55
N VAL A 83 -10.13 5.61 -13.57
CA VAL A 83 -10.02 5.95 -12.14
C VAL A 83 -8.61 6.40 -11.79
N SER A 84 -7.62 5.57 -12.10
CA SER A 84 -6.22 5.89 -11.80
C SER A 84 -5.26 5.16 -12.70
N THR A 85 -4.04 5.68 -12.76
CA THR A 85 -2.89 5.02 -13.39
C THR A 85 -1.64 5.22 -12.55
N ILE A 86 -0.62 4.40 -12.81
CA ILE A 86 0.65 4.44 -12.11
C ILE A 86 1.74 4.92 -13.07
N THR A 87 2.50 5.92 -12.64
CA THR A 87 3.68 6.42 -13.35
C THR A 87 4.90 6.35 -12.45
N GLU A 88 6.10 6.56 -13.00
CA GLU A 88 7.32 6.66 -12.19
C GLU A 88 7.24 7.79 -11.14
N ALA A 89 6.50 8.87 -11.42
CA ALA A 89 6.27 9.98 -10.49
C ALA A 89 5.18 9.71 -9.43
N GLY A 90 4.55 8.53 -9.48
CA GLY A 90 3.54 8.11 -8.51
C GLY A 90 2.16 7.84 -9.13
N PRO A 91 1.18 7.54 -8.27
CA PRO A 91 -0.20 7.33 -8.70
C PRO A 91 -0.82 8.65 -9.21
N VAL A 92 -1.65 8.52 -10.24
CA VAL A 92 -2.40 9.62 -10.84
C VAL A 92 -3.89 9.32 -10.70
N TYR A 93 -4.65 10.15 -10.03
CA TYR A 93 -6.10 10.03 -9.81
C TYR A 93 -6.83 10.92 -10.81
N ARG A 94 -7.51 10.33 -11.80
CA ARG A 94 -8.20 11.07 -12.88
C ARG A 94 -7.40 12.27 -13.41
N GLY A 95 -6.14 12.01 -13.75
CA GLY A 95 -5.24 13.01 -14.34
C GLY A 95 -4.48 13.89 -13.34
N VAL A 96 -4.68 13.74 -12.03
CA VAL A 96 -3.99 14.53 -11.00
C VAL A 96 -3.08 13.64 -10.17
N TYR A 97 -1.81 14.01 -9.99
CA TYR A 97 -0.87 13.25 -9.16
C TYR A 97 -1.33 13.21 -7.69
N ALA A 98 -1.34 12.02 -7.12
CA ALA A 98 -1.69 11.83 -5.70
C ALA A 98 -0.75 12.59 -4.75
N THR A 99 0.52 12.72 -5.11
CA THR A 99 1.51 13.50 -4.36
C THR A 99 1.18 14.99 -4.34
N ALA A 100 0.68 15.55 -5.46
CA ALA A 100 0.24 16.93 -5.52
C ALA A 100 -1.06 17.15 -4.71
N LEU A 101 -2.02 16.22 -4.81
CA LEU A 101 -3.25 16.26 -4.01
C LEU A 101 -2.94 16.21 -2.51
N ALA A 102 -1.97 15.38 -2.10
CA ALA A 102 -1.59 15.25 -0.69
C ALA A 102 -1.05 16.54 -0.06
N GLU A 103 -0.59 17.50 -0.85
CA GLU A 103 -0.13 18.79 -0.31
C GLU A 103 -1.29 19.63 0.26
N THR A 104 -2.44 19.66 -0.41
CA THR A 104 -3.51 20.61 -0.09
C THR A 104 -4.92 20.01 0.00
N ALA A 105 -5.19 18.90 -0.71
CA ALA A 105 -6.53 18.35 -0.76
C ALA A 105 -6.89 17.59 0.53
N SER A 106 -8.17 17.64 0.92
CA SER A 106 -8.70 16.70 1.91
C SER A 106 -8.88 15.31 1.29
N PHE A 107 -9.04 14.29 2.14
CA PHE A 107 -9.37 12.96 1.68
C PHE A 107 -10.72 12.89 0.95
N GLU A 108 -11.69 13.66 1.45
CA GLU A 108 -13.02 13.79 0.85
C GLU A 108 -12.94 14.36 -0.56
N GLN A 109 -12.09 15.36 -0.78
CA GLN A 109 -11.84 15.93 -2.11
C GLN A 109 -11.17 14.90 -3.05
N ALA A 110 -10.19 14.16 -2.57
CA ALA A 110 -9.55 13.11 -3.34
C ALA A 110 -10.53 11.96 -3.68
N ALA A 111 -11.37 11.55 -2.73
CA ALA A 111 -12.42 10.57 -2.95
C ALA A 111 -13.45 11.03 -3.99
N THR A 112 -13.93 12.28 -3.87
CA THR A 112 -14.88 12.90 -4.81
C THR A 112 -14.30 12.99 -6.22
N LEU A 113 -12.99 13.28 -6.35
CA LEU A 113 -12.28 13.24 -7.63
C LEU A 113 -12.26 11.83 -8.22
N LEU A 114 -11.87 10.82 -7.43
CA LEU A 114 -11.83 9.41 -7.86
C LEU A 114 -13.20 8.92 -8.33
N TRP A 115 -14.29 9.35 -7.70
CA TRP A 115 -15.67 8.96 -8.02
C TRP A 115 -16.28 9.74 -9.19
N ASP A 116 -15.54 10.70 -9.75
CA ASP A 116 -16.01 11.63 -10.81
C ASP A 116 -17.27 12.43 -10.44
N ALA A 117 -17.40 12.78 -9.18
CA ALA A 117 -18.59 13.40 -8.60
C ALA A 117 -18.35 14.86 -8.18
N ARG A 118 -17.47 15.59 -8.88
CA ARG A 118 -17.06 16.97 -8.55
C ARG A 118 -18.19 18.00 -8.61
N ALA A 119 -19.27 17.67 -9.31
CA ALA A 119 -20.45 18.54 -9.39
C ALA A 119 -21.38 18.43 -8.17
N SER A 120 -21.11 17.51 -7.23
CA SER A 120 -21.90 17.26 -6.03
C SER A 120 -21.03 17.32 -4.77
N ASP A 121 -21.68 17.35 -3.60
CA ASP A 121 -21.01 17.17 -2.31
C ASP A 121 -21.42 15.84 -1.67
N PRO A 122 -20.72 14.72 -2.01
CA PRO A 122 -21.04 13.40 -1.42
C PRO A 122 -20.88 13.38 0.09
N PHE A 123 -20.01 14.23 0.65
CA PHE A 123 -19.74 14.32 2.07
C PHE A 123 -20.55 15.39 2.80
N ALA A 124 -21.64 15.87 2.20
CA ALA A 124 -22.57 16.79 2.88
C ALA A 124 -23.01 16.25 4.25
N LYS A 125 -23.23 17.14 5.21
CA LYS A 125 -23.68 16.77 6.58
C LYS A 125 -25.00 15.99 6.59
N SER A 126 -25.87 16.24 5.62
CA SER A 126 -27.13 15.51 5.44
C SER A 126 -26.95 14.07 4.95
N ASN A 127 -25.77 13.71 4.43
CA ASN A 127 -25.50 12.38 3.89
C ASN A 127 -24.78 11.48 4.89
N MET A 128 -25.36 11.30 6.08
CA MET A 128 -24.85 10.39 7.09
C MET A 128 -25.36 8.96 6.86
N PRO A 129 -24.55 7.94 7.22
CA PRO A 129 -25.03 6.55 7.23
C PRO A 129 -26.07 6.36 8.35
N VAL A 130 -27.06 5.55 8.07
CA VAL A 130 -28.03 5.10 9.08
C VAL A 130 -27.42 3.89 9.81
N ILE A 131 -27.36 3.93 11.13
CA ILE A 131 -26.96 2.79 11.97
C ILE A 131 -28.22 2.08 12.46
N SER A 132 -28.52 0.93 11.90
CA SER A 132 -29.66 0.09 12.33
C SER A 132 -29.39 -0.59 13.68
N ASP A 133 -30.43 -1.12 14.33
CA ASP A 133 -30.28 -1.87 15.58
C ASP A 133 -29.43 -3.13 15.38
N ALA A 134 -29.58 -3.81 14.25
CA ALA A 134 -28.73 -4.95 13.89
C ALA A 134 -27.25 -4.55 13.81
N MET A 135 -26.93 -3.42 13.17
CA MET A 135 -25.54 -2.90 13.10
C MET A 135 -25.01 -2.54 14.49
N ARG A 136 -25.83 -1.90 15.35
CA ARG A 136 -25.46 -1.63 16.76
C ARG A 136 -25.15 -2.93 17.52
N GLY A 137 -26.00 -3.93 17.36
CA GLY A 137 -25.81 -5.24 17.97
C GLY A 137 -24.49 -5.90 17.53
N VAL A 138 -24.19 -5.88 16.22
CA VAL A 138 -22.93 -6.41 15.68
C VAL A 138 -21.71 -5.61 16.16
N LEU A 139 -21.77 -4.28 16.17
CA LEU A 139 -20.69 -3.44 16.69
C LEU A 139 -20.39 -3.76 18.16
N ALA A 140 -21.42 -3.95 18.99
CA ALA A 140 -21.27 -4.33 20.38
C ALA A 140 -20.68 -5.74 20.53
N ALA A 141 -21.17 -6.73 19.80
CA ALA A 141 -20.70 -8.11 19.83
C ALA A 141 -19.26 -8.26 19.31
N THR A 142 -18.86 -7.43 18.36
CA THR A 142 -17.53 -7.47 17.72
C THR A 142 -16.54 -6.45 18.30
N ARG A 143 -16.81 -5.88 19.47
CA ARG A 143 -15.95 -4.86 20.10
C ARG A 143 -14.49 -5.29 20.22
N ASN A 144 -14.25 -6.56 20.54
CA ASN A 144 -12.93 -7.16 20.70
C ASN A 144 -12.43 -7.88 19.43
N ALA A 145 -13.20 -7.88 18.35
CA ALA A 145 -12.77 -8.45 17.07
C ALA A 145 -11.73 -7.52 16.37
N ALA A 146 -11.00 -8.09 15.41
CA ALA A 146 -10.11 -7.29 14.58
C ALA A 146 -10.90 -6.16 13.88
N PRO A 147 -10.37 -4.93 13.83
CA PRO A 147 -11.11 -3.77 13.30
C PRO A 147 -11.62 -3.94 11.87
N MET A 148 -10.88 -4.63 10.99
CA MET A 148 -11.34 -4.94 9.63
C MET A 148 -12.49 -5.94 9.61
N ASP A 149 -12.53 -6.91 10.52
CA ASP A 149 -13.66 -7.87 10.62
C ASP A 149 -14.94 -7.16 11.05
N ARG A 150 -14.81 -6.23 12.00
CA ARG A 150 -15.91 -5.37 12.44
C ARG A 150 -16.43 -4.50 11.29
N ALA A 151 -15.53 -3.92 10.48
CA ALA A 151 -15.93 -3.13 9.33
C ALA A 151 -16.67 -3.96 8.28
N VAL A 152 -16.19 -5.17 7.95
CA VAL A 152 -16.88 -6.10 7.03
C VAL A 152 -18.27 -6.45 7.55
N ALA A 153 -18.41 -6.82 8.83
CA ALA A 153 -19.68 -7.18 9.43
C ALA A 153 -20.71 -6.04 9.39
N VAL A 154 -20.27 -4.81 9.61
CA VAL A 154 -21.14 -3.63 9.51
C VAL A 154 -21.54 -3.34 8.07
N LEU A 155 -20.62 -3.45 7.11
CA LEU A 155 -20.91 -3.15 5.70
C LEU A 155 -21.95 -4.11 5.12
N THR A 156 -21.87 -5.40 5.43
CA THR A 156 -22.86 -6.40 4.95
C THR A 156 -24.28 -6.13 5.45
N LEU A 157 -24.43 -5.59 6.66
CA LEU A 157 -25.72 -5.19 7.19
C LEU A 157 -26.17 -3.82 6.66
N ALA A 158 -25.23 -2.92 6.35
CA ALA A 158 -25.53 -1.58 5.88
C ALA A 158 -26.20 -1.55 4.52
N ALA A 159 -25.86 -2.50 3.63
CA ALA A 159 -26.49 -2.63 2.31
C ALA A 159 -28.02 -2.82 2.41
N GLU A 160 -28.48 -3.66 3.34
CA GLU A 160 -29.89 -3.92 3.57
C GLU A 160 -30.59 -2.74 4.29
N ALA A 161 -29.89 -2.09 5.19
CA ALA A 161 -30.41 -0.97 5.97
C ALA A 161 -30.49 0.36 5.20
N ASP A 162 -29.78 0.52 4.09
CA ASP A 162 -29.78 1.75 3.30
C ASP A 162 -30.65 1.61 2.04
N PRO A 163 -31.84 2.22 2.00
CA PRO A 163 -32.71 2.18 0.83
C PRO A 163 -32.08 2.83 -0.43
N ARG A 164 -30.98 3.56 -0.27
CA ARG A 164 -30.24 4.20 -1.36
C ARG A 164 -29.02 3.36 -1.84
N ALA A 165 -28.83 2.15 -1.31
CA ALA A 165 -27.66 1.30 -1.60
C ALA A 165 -27.49 0.99 -3.09
N TYR A 166 -28.59 0.94 -3.83
CA TYR A 166 -28.63 0.61 -5.26
C TYR A 166 -28.91 1.81 -6.16
N ASN A 167 -28.67 3.03 -5.68
CA ASN A 167 -28.83 4.22 -6.50
C ASN A 167 -27.86 4.14 -7.70
N SER A 168 -28.39 4.29 -8.92
CA SER A 168 -27.64 4.08 -10.16
C SER A 168 -27.08 5.37 -10.80
N VAL A 169 -27.45 6.55 -10.28
CA VAL A 169 -26.88 7.81 -10.78
C VAL A 169 -25.55 8.10 -10.10
N VAL A 170 -24.65 8.81 -10.80
CA VAL A 170 -23.27 9.08 -10.33
C VAL A 170 -23.26 9.72 -8.95
N GLU A 171 -24.06 10.78 -8.74
CA GLU A 171 -24.14 11.50 -7.46
C GLU A 171 -24.68 10.61 -6.34
N GLY A 172 -25.64 9.75 -6.65
CA GLY A 172 -26.20 8.78 -5.72
C GLY A 172 -25.21 7.69 -5.29
N ARG A 173 -24.43 7.18 -6.24
CA ARG A 173 -23.33 6.23 -5.98
C ARG A 173 -22.23 6.90 -5.14
N ALA A 174 -21.82 8.12 -5.49
CA ALA A 174 -20.83 8.87 -4.73
C ALA A 174 -21.31 9.15 -3.30
N ALA A 175 -22.58 9.52 -3.12
CA ALA A 175 -23.18 9.70 -1.80
C ALA A 175 -23.20 8.38 -0.99
N THR A 176 -23.45 7.24 -1.63
CA THR A 176 -23.32 5.92 -1.00
C THR A 176 -21.85 5.63 -0.64
N GLY A 177 -20.90 5.95 -1.51
CA GLY A 177 -19.47 5.86 -1.23
C GLY A 177 -19.06 6.64 0.00
N ALA A 178 -19.54 7.86 0.17
CA ALA A 178 -19.25 8.67 1.36
C ALA A 178 -19.82 8.05 2.65
N ARG A 179 -21.02 7.46 2.61
CA ARG A 179 -21.57 6.70 3.75
C ARG A 179 -20.73 5.48 4.09
N ILE A 180 -20.27 4.73 3.07
CA ILE A 180 -19.38 3.58 3.23
C ILE A 180 -18.08 4.01 3.92
N VAL A 181 -17.41 5.05 3.43
CA VAL A 181 -16.15 5.54 4.01
C VAL A 181 -16.33 5.92 5.47
N ARG A 182 -17.41 6.65 5.80
CA ARG A 182 -17.74 7.02 7.19
C ARG A 182 -17.97 5.82 8.09
N LEU A 183 -18.65 4.79 7.60
CA LEU A 183 -18.88 3.55 8.32
C LEU A 183 -17.56 2.77 8.55
N VAL A 184 -16.73 2.65 7.53
CA VAL A 184 -15.44 1.97 7.62
C VAL A 184 -14.54 2.65 8.64
N VAL A 185 -14.41 3.98 8.58
CA VAL A 185 -13.62 4.75 9.56
C VAL A 185 -14.16 4.57 10.96
N ALA A 186 -15.47 4.72 11.17
CA ALA A 186 -16.12 4.54 12.47
C ALA A 186 -15.92 3.14 13.04
N ALA A 187 -16.16 2.10 12.22
CA ALA A 187 -15.98 0.72 12.62
C ALA A 187 -14.51 0.39 12.94
N ILE A 188 -13.55 0.91 12.19
CA ILE A 188 -12.12 0.67 12.42
C ILE A 188 -11.62 1.42 13.66
N THR A 189 -11.99 2.68 13.82
CA THR A 189 -11.53 3.50 14.96
C THR A 189 -12.31 3.23 16.25
N GLY A 190 -13.45 2.57 16.17
CA GLY A 190 -14.33 2.34 17.32
C GLY A 190 -15.11 3.59 17.74
N THR A 191 -15.33 4.51 16.80
CA THR A 191 -16.11 5.75 17.01
C THR A 191 -17.48 5.68 16.33
N GLU A 192 -18.31 6.67 16.56
CA GLU A 192 -19.53 6.86 15.75
C GLU A 192 -19.20 7.55 14.41
N PRO A 193 -19.98 7.30 13.34
CA PRO A 193 -19.84 8.05 12.11
C PRO A 193 -20.02 9.56 12.34
N SER A 194 -19.14 10.37 11.75
CA SER A 194 -19.14 11.82 11.91
C SER A 194 -19.22 12.54 10.58
N ALA A 195 -19.78 13.75 10.60
CA ALA A 195 -19.75 14.68 9.47
C ALA A 195 -18.44 15.51 9.42
N GLU A 196 -17.60 15.40 10.45
CA GLU A 196 -16.27 16.02 10.44
C GLU A 196 -15.37 15.39 9.39
N PRO A 197 -14.33 16.10 8.92
CA PRO A 197 -13.31 15.52 8.07
C PRO A 197 -12.70 14.27 8.70
N LEU A 198 -12.55 13.20 7.91
CA LEU A 198 -12.18 11.88 8.42
C LEU A 198 -10.79 11.87 9.06
N HIS A 199 -9.85 12.65 8.55
CA HIS A 199 -8.52 12.77 9.14
C HIS A 199 -8.55 13.37 10.56
N ILE A 200 -9.46 14.28 10.83
CA ILE A 200 -9.68 14.86 12.19
C ILE A 200 -10.26 13.78 13.12
N GLN A 201 -11.25 13.03 12.66
CA GLN A 201 -11.85 11.94 13.42
C GLN A 201 -10.81 10.88 13.79
N ILE A 202 -9.97 10.46 12.83
CA ILE A 202 -8.90 9.48 13.05
C ILE A 202 -7.82 10.05 13.99
N ALA A 203 -7.38 11.28 13.77
CA ALA A 203 -6.37 11.92 14.63
C ALA A 203 -6.84 12.01 16.09
N ARG A 204 -8.08 12.40 16.31
CA ARG A 204 -8.68 12.46 17.65
C ARG A 204 -8.77 11.09 18.30
N ALA A 205 -9.09 10.04 17.53
CA ALA A 205 -9.21 8.68 18.05
C ALA A 205 -7.86 8.02 18.36
N TRP A 206 -6.83 8.27 17.53
CA TRP A 206 -5.58 7.51 17.58
C TRP A 206 -4.33 8.29 17.97
N ALA A 207 -4.34 9.61 17.81
CA ALA A 207 -3.17 10.46 18.06
C ALA A 207 -3.54 11.81 18.71
N PRO A 208 -4.40 11.85 19.75
CA PRO A 208 -4.95 13.10 20.29
C PRO A 208 -3.90 14.03 20.93
N LYS A 209 -2.70 13.50 21.22
CA LYS A 209 -1.60 14.27 21.83
C LYS A 209 -0.72 14.98 20.80
N HIS A 210 -0.84 14.65 19.52
CA HIS A 210 0.02 15.15 18.46
C HIS A 210 -0.68 16.21 17.62
N LYS A 211 -0.33 17.48 17.81
CA LYS A 211 -0.95 18.62 17.11
C LYS A 211 -0.90 18.53 15.57
N GLN A 212 0.09 17.86 15.03
CA GLN A 212 0.29 17.72 13.56
C GLN A 212 -0.30 16.43 13.00
N ALA A 213 -0.95 15.61 13.85
CA ALA A 213 -1.51 14.33 13.43
C ALA A 213 -2.54 14.49 12.31
N GLU A 214 -3.37 15.54 12.39
CA GLU A 214 -4.43 15.78 11.40
C GLU A 214 -3.88 15.92 9.98
N ASP A 215 -2.83 16.74 9.76
CA ASP A 215 -2.25 16.93 8.44
C ASP A 215 -1.51 15.68 7.94
N LEU A 216 -0.76 15.00 8.80
CA LEU A 216 -0.05 13.78 8.43
C LEU A 216 -0.99 12.64 8.08
N ILE A 217 -2.08 12.47 8.84
CA ILE A 217 -3.12 11.48 8.56
C ILE A 217 -3.86 11.84 7.27
N ARG A 218 -4.19 13.10 7.06
CA ARG A 218 -4.79 13.61 5.82
C ARG A 218 -3.92 13.23 4.61
N ARG A 219 -2.63 13.54 4.65
CA ARG A 219 -1.66 13.21 3.60
C ARG A 219 -1.60 11.70 3.34
N ALA A 220 -1.50 10.91 4.39
CA ALA A 220 -1.47 9.45 4.27
C ALA A 220 -2.74 8.90 3.62
N LEU A 221 -3.91 9.39 4.03
CA LEU A 221 -5.19 9.00 3.43
C LEU A 221 -5.25 9.35 1.94
N VAL A 222 -4.81 10.52 1.53
CA VAL A 222 -4.80 10.94 0.12
C VAL A 222 -3.83 10.08 -0.69
N LEU A 223 -2.60 9.87 -0.21
CA LEU A 223 -1.57 9.12 -0.91
C LEU A 223 -1.92 7.64 -1.14
N MET A 224 -2.68 7.04 -0.23
CA MET A 224 -3.04 5.62 -0.28
C MET A 224 -4.44 5.37 -0.87
N ALA A 225 -5.18 6.42 -1.27
CA ALA A 225 -6.58 6.33 -1.67
C ALA A 225 -6.80 5.36 -2.84
N ASP A 226 -5.89 5.33 -3.82
CA ASP A 226 -5.92 4.33 -4.89
C ASP A 226 -4.53 3.97 -5.41
N HIS A 227 -4.44 2.84 -6.11
CA HIS A 227 -3.21 2.37 -6.75
C HIS A 227 -3.54 1.32 -7.81
N GLU A 228 -4.38 1.67 -8.78
CA GLU A 228 -4.77 0.80 -9.88
C GLU A 228 -5.39 -0.54 -9.41
N LEU A 229 -5.34 -1.56 -10.25
CA LEU A 229 -5.94 -2.88 -10.01
C LEU A 229 -5.03 -3.80 -9.20
N ASN A 230 -4.71 -3.43 -7.96
CA ASN A 230 -4.11 -4.39 -7.03
C ASN A 230 -5.11 -5.48 -6.63
N ALA A 231 -4.65 -6.50 -5.89
CA ALA A 231 -5.46 -7.67 -5.55
C ALA A 231 -6.80 -7.32 -4.89
N SER A 232 -6.84 -6.39 -3.95
CA SER A 232 -8.09 -6.00 -3.27
C SER A 232 -9.00 -5.17 -4.16
N THR A 233 -8.44 -4.28 -4.98
CA THR A 233 -9.21 -3.47 -5.92
C THR A 233 -9.80 -4.34 -7.03
N PHE A 234 -9.04 -5.28 -7.57
CA PHE A 234 -9.55 -6.25 -8.54
C PHE A 234 -10.66 -7.14 -7.94
N THR A 235 -10.51 -7.57 -6.69
CA THR A 235 -11.55 -8.34 -5.97
C THR A 235 -12.84 -7.53 -5.81
N ALA A 236 -12.74 -6.27 -5.40
CA ALA A 236 -13.89 -5.37 -5.29
C ALA A 236 -14.58 -5.18 -6.65
N ARG A 237 -13.81 -5.02 -7.74
CA ARG A 237 -14.29 -4.88 -9.09
C ARG A 237 -14.96 -6.17 -9.61
N CYS A 238 -14.35 -7.34 -9.36
CA CYS A 238 -14.98 -8.63 -9.66
C CYS A 238 -16.33 -8.80 -8.96
N ALA A 239 -16.38 -8.46 -7.67
CA ALA A 239 -17.61 -8.51 -6.91
C ALA A 239 -18.67 -7.54 -7.47
N ALA A 240 -18.30 -6.28 -7.72
CA ALA A 240 -19.19 -5.27 -8.32
C ALA A 240 -19.73 -5.68 -9.70
N SER A 241 -18.95 -6.43 -10.50
CA SER A 241 -19.38 -6.90 -11.84
C SER A 241 -20.61 -7.81 -11.79
N THR A 242 -20.92 -8.39 -10.64
CA THR A 242 -22.13 -9.21 -10.44
C THR A 242 -23.38 -8.38 -10.12
N GLY A 243 -23.27 -7.06 -10.00
CA GLY A 243 -24.38 -6.17 -9.69
C GLY A 243 -24.72 -6.04 -8.20
N ILE A 244 -23.82 -6.49 -7.30
CA ILE A 244 -24.00 -6.32 -5.84
C ILE A 244 -23.89 -4.84 -5.43
N SER A 245 -24.26 -4.55 -4.18
CA SER A 245 -24.16 -3.22 -3.63
C SER A 245 -22.71 -2.72 -3.52
N LEU A 246 -22.49 -1.39 -3.49
CA LEU A 246 -21.18 -0.82 -3.21
C LEU A 246 -20.65 -1.22 -1.83
N TYR A 247 -21.52 -1.43 -0.84
CA TYR A 247 -21.16 -1.90 0.49
C TYR A 247 -20.49 -3.28 0.43
N ASP A 248 -21.10 -4.20 -0.30
CA ASP A 248 -20.60 -5.58 -0.45
C ASP A 248 -19.32 -5.63 -1.29
N ALA A 249 -19.22 -4.80 -2.34
CA ALA A 249 -18.02 -4.69 -3.15
C ALA A 249 -16.82 -4.20 -2.31
N VAL A 250 -17.02 -3.21 -1.43
CA VAL A 250 -15.98 -2.73 -0.51
C VAL A 250 -15.65 -3.78 0.55
N ALA A 251 -16.62 -4.49 1.08
CA ALA A 251 -16.40 -5.60 2.02
C ALA A 251 -15.50 -6.67 1.38
N ALA A 252 -15.73 -7.03 0.12
CA ALA A 252 -14.86 -7.96 -0.64
C ALA A 252 -13.42 -7.43 -0.77
N GLY A 253 -13.26 -6.13 -1.02
CA GLY A 253 -11.95 -5.46 -1.05
C GLY A 253 -11.22 -5.55 0.30
N ILE A 254 -11.92 -5.30 1.41
CA ILE A 254 -11.35 -5.42 2.78
C ILE A 254 -10.94 -6.87 3.05
N LEU A 255 -11.77 -7.85 2.69
CA LEU A 255 -11.44 -9.26 2.87
C LEU A 255 -10.18 -9.67 2.12
N ALA A 256 -10.02 -9.23 0.87
CA ALA A 256 -8.80 -9.49 0.10
C ALA A 256 -7.57 -8.78 0.71
N LEU A 257 -7.73 -7.58 1.28
CA LEU A 257 -6.65 -6.86 1.94
C LEU A 257 -6.12 -7.60 3.17
N LYS A 258 -6.92 -8.37 3.89
CA LYS A 258 -6.49 -9.16 5.05
C LYS A 258 -5.45 -10.23 4.72
N GLY A 259 -5.27 -10.57 3.45
CA GLY A 259 -4.32 -11.58 3.00
C GLY A 259 -2.87 -11.22 3.36
N PRO A 260 -2.04 -12.19 3.83
CA PRO A 260 -0.66 -11.94 4.27
C PRO A 260 0.26 -11.45 3.15
N ARG A 261 -0.08 -11.72 1.88
CA ARG A 261 0.68 -11.24 0.71
C ARG A 261 0.23 -9.86 0.22
N HIS A 262 -0.70 -9.21 0.93
CA HIS A 262 -1.21 -7.88 0.61
C HIS A 262 -1.12 -6.98 1.85
N GLY A 263 -2.13 -6.88 2.70
CA GLY A 263 -2.10 -6.04 3.90
C GLY A 263 -1.20 -6.54 5.04
N GLY A 264 -0.72 -7.79 4.97
CA GLY A 264 0.18 -8.35 5.98
C GLY A 264 1.60 -7.76 6.01
N VAL A 265 1.97 -6.93 5.03
CA VAL A 265 3.30 -6.30 4.97
C VAL A 265 3.44 -5.20 6.02
N GLY A 266 2.39 -4.42 6.28
CA GLY A 266 2.41 -3.31 7.24
C GLY A 266 2.88 -3.71 8.65
N PRO A 267 2.27 -4.70 9.32
CA PRO A 267 2.71 -5.19 10.63
C PRO A 267 4.14 -5.72 10.64
N LEU A 268 4.59 -6.34 9.55
CA LEU A 268 5.98 -6.78 9.40
C LEU A 268 6.94 -5.60 9.29
N ALA A 269 6.57 -4.54 8.57
CA ALA A 269 7.34 -3.31 8.47
C ALA A 269 7.44 -2.60 9.83
N SER A 270 6.34 -2.53 10.58
CA SER A 270 6.32 -1.99 11.95
C SER A 270 7.24 -2.78 12.89
N LYS A 271 7.17 -4.12 12.85
CA LYS A 271 8.05 -4.97 13.66
C LYS A 271 9.53 -4.79 13.30
N LEU A 272 9.83 -4.70 12.01
CA LEU A 272 11.19 -4.44 11.53
C LEU A 272 11.69 -3.08 12.03
N LEU A 273 10.89 -2.03 11.92
CA LEU A 273 11.21 -0.70 12.42
C LEU A 273 11.53 -0.71 13.92
N GLU A 274 10.70 -1.37 14.73
CA GLU A 274 10.91 -1.48 16.17
C GLU A 274 12.21 -2.23 16.50
N GLN A 275 12.54 -3.31 15.79
CA GLN A 275 13.79 -4.04 15.96
C GLN A 275 15.02 -3.17 15.64
N LEU A 276 14.96 -2.42 14.52
CA LEU A 276 16.05 -1.54 14.10
C LEU A 276 16.25 -0.35 15.03
N LEU A 277 15.17 0.17 15.63
CA LEU A 277 15.26 1.25 16.63
C LEU A 277 15.81 0.78 17.99
N ALA A 278 15.58 -0.47 18.36
CA ALA A 278 16.00 -1.05 19.63
C ALA A 278 17.44 -1.57 19.62
N GLY A 279 18.03 -1.86 18.44
CA GLY A 279 19.34 -2.48 18.31
C GLY A 279 20.32 -1.67 17.46
N ASP A 280 21.47 -2.30 17.16
CA ASP A 280 22.44 -1.76 16.20
C ASP A 280 21.92 -1.98 14.77
N ILE A 281 21.55 -0.87 14.13
CA ILE A 281 20.98 -0.88 12.77
C ILE A 281 21.91 -1.57 11.77
N ALA A 282 23.22 -1.24 11.84
CA ALA A 282 24.20 -1.78 10.89
C ALA A 282 24.39 -3.30 11.09
N GLN A 283 24.41 -3.76 12.34
CA GLN A 283 24.51 -5.18 12.65
C GLN A 283 23.27 -5.95 12.15
N ILE A 284 22.06 -5.50 12.51
CA ILE A 284 20.81 -6.15 12.13
C ILE A 284 20.68 -6.21 10.61
N VAL A 285 21.01 -5.14 9.90
CA VAL A 285 20.96 -5.11 8.43
C VAL A 285 21.94 -6.09 7.82
N ARG A 286 23.18 -6.17 8.34
CA ARG A 286 24.20 -7.14 7.88
C ARG A 286 23.74 -8.59 8.09
N GLU A 287 23.25 -8.92 9.29
CA GLU A 287 22.81 -10.27 9.64
C GLU A 287 21.64 -10.73 8.74
N ARG A 288 20.60 -9.91 8.61
CA ARG A 288 19.46 -10.22 7.74
C ARG A 288 19.85 -10.35 6.28
N THR A 289 20.75 -9.48 5.81
CA THR A 289 21.26 -9.56 4.44
C THR A 289 22.06 -10.83 4.20
N ALA A 290 22.90 -11.25 5.16
CA ALA A 290 23.68 -12.50 5.08
C ALA A 290 22.77 -13.73 5.04
N LEU A 291 21.63 -13.70 5.73
CA LEU A 291 20.62 -14.77 5.72
C LEU A 291 19.70 -14.72 4.47
N GLY A 292 19.82 -13.70 3.61
CA GLY A 292 18.93 -13.51 2.46
C GLY A 292 17.51 -13.11 2.83
N GLU A 293 17.29 -12.60 4.03
CA GLU A 293 15.97 -12.15 4.49
C GLU A 293 15.52 -10.88 3.77
N LYS A 294 14.22 -10.80 3.50
CA LYS A 294 13.60 -9.59 2.94
C LYS A 294 13.33 -8.57 4.04
N PHE A 295 13.50 -7.30 3.70
CA PHE A 295 13.13 -6.18 4.55
C PHE A 295 11.69 -5.78 4.25
N ALA A 296 10.77 -6.06 5.15
CA ALA A 296 9.37 -5.70 4.99
C ALA A 296 9.21 -4.17 4.89
N GLY A 297 8.43 -3.71 3.94
CA GLY A 297 8.28 -2.29 3.65
C GLY A 297 9.38 -1.70 2.74
N PHE A 298 10.25 -2.56 2.16
CA PHE A 298 11.28 -2.14 1.22
C PHE A 298 11.17 -2.87 -0.12
N GLY A 299 11.41 -2.12 -1.20
CA GLY A 299 11.22 -2.56 -2.57
C GLY A 299 9.77 -2.45 -3.04
N HIS A 300 9.59 -2.26 -4.33
CA HIS A 300 8.28 -2.19 -4.99
C HIS A 300 8.38 -2.73 -6.41
N LEU A 301 7.34 -3.43 -6.88
CA LEU A 301 7.32 -4.00 -8.23
C LEU A 301 7.36 -2.93 -9.33
N VAL A 302 6.69 -1.81 -9.10
CA VAL A 302 6.58 -0.70 -10.06
C VAL A 302 7.65 0.37 -9.80
N TYR A 303 7.80 0.84 -8.56
CA TYR A 303 8.71 1.92 -8.19
C TYR A 303 10.10 1.38 -7.86
N ARG A 304 10.96 1.25 -8.88
CA ARG A 304 12.31 0.68 -8.70
C ARG A 304 13.28 1.64 -8.02
N ASP A 305 13.11 2.94 -8.25
CA ASP A 305 13.98 4.00 -7.75
C ASP A 305 13.37 4.77 -6.55
N GLY A 306 12.37 4.17 -5.88
CA GLY A 306 11.69 4.69 -4.70
C GLY A 306 10.21 4.94 -4.92
N ASP A 307 9.42 4.71 -3.87
CA ASP A 307 7.97 4.94 -3.89
C ASP A 307 7.66 6.43 -3.64
N PRO A 308 7.12 7.18 -4.62
CA PRO A 308 6.83 8.61 -4.47
C PRO A 308 5.87 8.92 -3.31
N ARG A 309 4.99 7.98 -2.96
CA ARG A 309 4.07 8.11 -1.81
C ARG A 309 4.84 8.12 -0.50
N ALA A 310 5.81 7.19 -0.36
CA ALA A 310 6.68 7.13 0.81
C ALA A 310 7.55 8.40 0.90
N THR A 311 8.13 8.83 -0.20
CA THR A 311 8.96 10.05 -0.27
C THR A 311 8.16 11.29 0.16
N SER A 312 6.93 11.45 -0.34
CA SER A 312 6.03 12.56 0.03
C SER A 312 5.70 12.54 1.53
N LEU A 313 5.36 11.37 2.09
CA LEU A 313 5.03 11.23 3.50
C LEU A 313 6.26 11.47 4.40
N PHE A 314 7.43 10.96 4.04
CA PHE A 314 8.68 11.24 4.76
C PHE A 314 9.03 12.72 4.77
N GLY A 315 8.84 13.42 3.64
CA GLY A 315 9.04 14.87 3.58
C GLY A 315 8.20 15.64 4.61
N ALA A 316 6.95 15.24 4.80
CA ALA A 316 6.06 15.81 5.81
C ALA A 316 6.48 15.44 7.24
N LEU A 317 6.81 14.18 7.48
CA LEU A 317 7.26 13.66 8.77
C LEU A 317 8.59 14.33 9.22
N ILE A 318 9.55 14.51 8.32
CA ILE A 318 10.82 15.18 8.61
C ILE A 318 10.59 16.66 8.96
N LYS A 319 9.69 17.36 8.25
CA LYS A 319 9.30 18.73 8.58
C LYS A 319 8.68 18.84 9.97
N MET A 320 8.00 17.82 10.42
CA MET A 320 7.45 17.73 11.78
C MET A 320 8.52 17.51 12.85
N GLY A 321 9.74 17.15 12.48
CA GLY A 321 10.86 16.93 13.40
C GLY A 321 10.91 15.54 14.01
N ILE A 322 10.43 14.51 13.30
CA ILE A 322 10.57 13.12 13.75
C ILE A 322 12.03 12.70 13.87
N ASP A 323 12.29 11.64 14.64
CA ASP A 323 13.61 11.01 14.71
C ASP A 323 14.10 10.61 13.31
N LYS A 324 15.20 11.25 12.86
CA LYS A 324 15.78 11.02 11.54
C LYS A 324 16.23 9.59 11.31
N ARG A 325 16.47 8.81 12.36
CA ARG A 325 16.78 7.39 12.23
C ARG A 325 15.68 6.65 11.46
N MET A 326 14.41 6.97 11.72
CA MET A 326 13.26 6.30 11.09
C MET A 326 13.12 6.62 9.60
N ALA A 327 13.28 7.88 9.21
CA ALA A 327 12.97 8.34 7.86
C ALA A 327 14.20 8.51 6.96
N VAL A 328 15.41 8.48 7.51
CA VAL A 328 16.65 8.71 6.76
C VAL A 328 17.65 7.59 6.99
N GLU A 329 18.14 7.39 8.22
CA GLU A 329 19.25 6.47 8.49
C GLU A 329 18.91 5.01 8.17
N ILE A 330 17.80 4.49 8.69
CA ILE A 330 17.35 3.11 8.41
C ILE A 330 17.12 2.89 6.91
N PRO A 331 16.38 3.75 6.19
CA PRO A 331 16.25 3.64 4.74
C PRO A 331 17.58 3.62 3.98
N GLU A 332 18.51 4.49 4.33
CA GLU A 332 19.83 4.54 3.69
C GLU A 332 20.63 3.27 3.93
N ARG A 333 20.68 2.77 5.17
CA ARG A 333 21.39 1.53 5.50
C ARG A 333 20.84 0.31 4.78
N ILE A 334 19.51 0.18 4.71
CA ILE A 334 18.89 -0.93 3.97
C ILE A 334 19.14 -0.77 2.47
N ARG A 335 19.03 0.45 1.93
CA ARG A 335 19.32 0.72 0.52
C ARG A 335 20.78 0.39 0.15
N GLU A 336 21.74 0.79 0.98
CA GLU A 336 23.15 0.46 0.78
C GLU A 336 23.41 -1.06 0.76
N ALA A 337 22.74 -1.78 1.66
CA ALA A 337 22.90 -3.22 1.79
C ALA A 337 22.17 -4.03 0.70
N THR A 338 21.03 -3.55 0.21
CA THR A 338 20.13 -4.35 -0.64
C THR A 338 19.77 -3.70 -1.99
N GLY A 339 20.00 -2.41 -2.15
CA GLY A 339 19.50 -1.62 -3.27
C GLY A 339 17.99 -1.32 -3.21
N ALA A 340 17.28 -1.75 -2.16
CA ALA A 340 15.85 -1.55 -2.03
C ALA A 340 15.53 -0.21 -1.36
N PHE A 341 14.52 0.50 -1.89
CA PHE A 341 14.00 1.74 -1.33
C PHE A 341 12.79 1.46 -0.43
N PRO A 342 12.52 2.33 0.58
CA PRO A 342 11.30 2.22 1.37
C PRO A 342 10.06 2.45 0.50
N ASN A 343 9.00 1.70 0.79
CA ASN A 343 7.70 1.84 0.14
C ASN A 343 6.65 2.40 1.11
N CYS A 344 5.41 2.51 0.65
CA CYS A 344 4.32 3.05 1.45
C CYS A 344 4.05 2.30 2.76
N ASP A 345 4.29 0.98 2.83
CA ASP A 345 4.07 0.21 4.06
C ASP A 345 5.06 0.62 5.15
N TYR A 346 6.33 0.82 4.80
CA TYR A 346 7.32 1.32 5.75
C TYR A 346 7.02 2.78 6.15
N ALA A 347 6.59 3.63 5.23
CA ALA A 347 6.23 5.01 5.54
C ALA A 347 5.02 5.08 6.50
N LEU A 348 4.02 4.20 6.35
CA LEU A 348 2.90 4.09 7.27
C LEU A 348 3.33 3.53 8.65
N ALA A 349 4.29 2.60 8.68
CA ALA A 349 4.86 2.11 9.93
C ALA A 349 5.60 3.23 10.69
N VAL A 350 6.35 4.08 9.98
CA VAL A 350 7.00 5.28 10.55
C VAL A 350 5.96 6.27 11.06
N LEU A 351 4.90 6.54 10.28
CA LEU A 351 3.79 7.41 10.70
C LEU A 351 3.15 6.90 12.01
N ARG A 352 2.81 5.58 12.05
CA ARG A 352 2.25 4.95 13.25
C ARG A 352 3.16 5.18 14.47
N ARG A 353 4.45 4.91 14.31
CA ARG A 353 5.42 5.04 15.39
C ARG A 353 5.62 6.49 15.83
N ALA A 354 5.67 7.43 14.89
CA ALA A 354 5.86 8.86 15.16
C ALA A 354 4.69 9.49 15.90
N LEU A 355 3.47 9.00 15.68
CA LEU A 355 2.24 9.51 16.28
C LEU A 355 1.72 8.64 17.44
N ASP A 356 2.48 7.65 17.91
CA ASP A 356 2.07 6.70 18.95
C ASP A 356 0.68 6.07 18.70
N MET A 357 0.37 5.79 17.44
CA MET A 357 -0.90 5.21 17.03
C MET A 357 -1.00 3.74 17.47
N PRO A 358 -2.23 3.17 17.55
CA PRO A 358 -2.43 1.78 17.93
C PRO A 358 -1.64 0.79 17.06
N VAL A 359 -1.31 -0.37 17.62
CA VAL A 359 -0.67 -1.47 16.87
C VAL A 359 -1.57 -1.90 15.72
N GLY A 360 -0.98 -2.01 14.52
CA GLY A 360 -1.72 -2.35 13.30
C GLY A 360 -2.34 -1.15 12.58
N ALA A 361 -2.21 0.07 13.14
CA ALA A 361 -2.79 1.28 12.53
C ALA A 361 -2.27 1.53 11.11
N GLU A 362 -1.06 1.09 10.76
CA GLU A 362 -0.51 1.20 9.40
C GLU A 362 -1.39 0.48 8.36
N THR A 363 -1.80 -0.75 8.63
CA THR A 363 -2.70 -1.51 7.74
C THR A 363 -4.12 -0.97 7.77
N LEU A 364 -4.58 -0.52 8.94
CA LEU A 364 -5.91 0.06 9.11
C LEU A 364 -6.03 1.42 8.41
N MET A 365 -4.98 2.25 8.45
CA MET A 365 -4.88 3.49 7.65
C MET A 365 -4.95 3.20 6.16
N PHE A 366 -4.23 2.17 5.70
CA PHE A 366 -4.31 1.73 4.31
C PHE A 366 -5.73 1.29 3.94
N ALA A 367 -6.42 0.50 4.78
CA ALA A 367 -7.79 0.05 4.54
C ALA A 367 -8.78 1.23 4.43
N MET A 368 -8.73 2.16 5.40
CA MET A 368 -9.59 3.34 5.40
C MET A 368 -9.36 4.21 4.17
N SER A 369 -8.11 4.45 3.81
CA SER A 369 -7.75 5.21 2.63
C SER A 369 -8.23 4.53 1.35
N ARG A 370 -7.91 3.25 1.16
CA ARG A 370 -8.20 2.48 -0.05
C ARG A 370 -9.70 2.28 -0.27
N THR A 371 -10.53 2.50 0.74
CA THR A 371 -12.00 2.48 0.58
C THR A 371 -12.46 3.42 -0.52
N ALA A 372 -11.82 4.60 -0.69
CA ALA A 372 -12.14 5.52 -1.79
C ALA A 372 -11.89 4.89 -3.16
N GLY A 373 -10.74 4.23 -3.33
CA GLY A 373 -10.40 3.52 -4.58
C GLY A 373 -11.32 2.34 -4.86
N TRP A 374 -11.63 1.51 -3.86
CA TRP A 374 -12.57 0.39 -4.03
C TRP A 374 -13.95 0.88 -4.47
N VAL A 375 -14.46 1.96 -3.88
CA VAL A 375 -15.72 2.59 -4.29
C VAL A 375 -15.62 3.08 -5.75
N ALA A 376 -14.54 3.78 -6.11
CA ALA A 376 -14.34 4.31 -7.46
C ALA A 376 -14.37 3.20 -8.52
N HIS A 377 -13.59 2.15 -8.30
CA HIS A 377 -13.51 1.01 -9.22
C HIS A 377 -14.82 0.19 -9.25
N ALA A 378 -15.53 0.09 -8.13
CA ALA A 378 -16.85 -0.54 -8.11
C ALA A 378 -17.91 0.28 -8.87
N ILE A 379 -17.88 1.62 -8.75
CA ILE A 379 -18.74 2.53 -9.53
C ILE A 379 -18.49 2.33 -11.02
N GLU A 380 -17.24 2.42 -11.46
CA GLU A 380 -16.85 2.23 -12.87
C GLU A 380 -17.30 0.87 -13.40
N GLN A 381 -17.15 -0.19 -12.61
CA GLN A 381 -17.58 -1.53 -13.00
C GLN A 381 -19.10 -1.67 -13.11
N LEU A 382 -19.85 -1.08 -12.19
CA LEU A 382 -21.31 -1.07 -12.24
C LEU A 382 -21.85 -0.25 -13.43
N GLU A 383 -21.09 0.76 -13.89
CA GLU A 383 -21.43 1.56 -15.07
C GLU A 383 -21.20 0.80 -16.38
N SER A 384 -20.12 0.02 -16.46
CA SER A 384 -19.85 -0.80 -17.65
C SER A 384 -20.89 -1.90 -17.88
N ARG A 385 -21.57 -2.35 -16.81
CA ARG A 385 -22.52 -3.48 -16.80
C ARG A 385 -21.92 -4.79 -17.30
N GLU A 386 -20.61 -4.90 -17.39
CA GLU A 386 -19.92 -6.09 -17.86
C GLU A 386 -19.58 -7.02 -16.71
N LEU A 387 -19.86 -8.31 -16.87
CA LEU A 387 -19.47 -9.35 -15.91
C LEU A 387 -18.01 -9.73 -16.16
N ILE A 388 -17.16 -9.57 -15.15
CA ILE A 388 -15.79 -10.06 -15.19
C ILE A 388 -15.78 -11.57 -15.04
N ARG A 389 -15.60 -12.27 -16.18
CA ARG A 389 -15.60 -13.74 -16.24
C ARG A 389 -14.45 -14.26 -17.09
N PRO A 390 -13.23 -14.35 -16.53
CA PRO A 390 -12.09 -14.93 -17.24
C PRO A 390 -12.31 -16.41 -17.54
N ARG A 391 -11.67 -16.90 -18.61
CA ARG A 391 -11.68 -18.32 -19.00
C ARG A 391 -10.51 -19.02 -18.30
N ALA A 392 -10.74 -20.26 -17.87
CA ALA A 392 -9.67 -21.11 -17.37
C ALA A 392 -9.18 -22.07 -18.46
N ARG A 393 -7.85 -22.27 -18.52
CA ARG A 393 -7.24 -23.36 -19.26
C ARG A 393 -7.19 -24.58 -18.35
N TYR A 394 -7.93 -25.63 -18.72
CA TYR A 394 -7.91 -26.88 -17.95
C TYR A 394 -6.57 -27.59 -18.14
N ILE A 395 -5.89 -27.89 -17.03
CA ILE A 395 -4.60 -28.60 -16.97
C ILE A 395 -4.68 -29.92 -16.18
N GLY A 396 -5.91 -30.36 -15.83
CA GLY A 396 -6.14 -31.62 -15.11
C GLY A 396 -6.16 -32.83 -16.05
N PRO A 397 -6.51 -34.03 -15.51
CA PRO A 397 -6.62 -35.25 -16.32
C PRO A 397 -7.61 -35.09 -17.48
N ALA A 398 -7.31 -35.75 -18.60
CA ALA A 398 -8.23 -35.75 -19.74
C ALA A 398 -9.62 -36.29 -19.33
N PRO A 399 -10.72 -35.74 -19.90
CA PRO A 399 -12.05 -36.24 -19.60
C PRO A 399 -12.17 -37.72 -19.97
N SER A 400 -12.49 -38.60 -19.02
CA SER A 400 -12.85 -39.98 -19.28
C SER A 400 -14.35 -40.10 -19.37
N ARG A 401 -14.90 -40.81 -20.38
CA ARG A 401 -16.29 -41.22 -20.35
C ARG A 401 -16.40 -42.22 -19.21
N ALA A 402 -17.14 -41.86 -18.14
CA ALA A 402 -17.49 -42.85 -17.12
C ALA A 402 -18.10 -44.06 -17.84
N ALA A 403 -17.54 -45.25 -17.60
CA ALA A 403 -18.14 -46.48 -18.10
C ALA A 403 -19.58 -46.53 -17.60
N LYS A 404 -20.55 -46.62 -18.50
CA LYS A 404 -21.93 -46.94 -18.12
C LYS A 404 -21.86 -48.27 -17.36
N ARG A 405 -22.11 -48.23 -16.06
CA ARG A 405 -22.39 -49.44 -15.26
C ARG A 405 -23.79 -49.91 -15.57
#